data_3e705f4f591e4b4edbce37b5259268e8
#
_entry.id   3e705f4f591e4b4edbce37b5259268e8
#
_cell.length_a   1.000
_cell.length_b   1.000
_cell.length_c   1.000
_cell.angle_alpha   90.00
_cell.angle_beta   90.00
_cell.angle_gamma   90.00
#
_symmetry.space_group_name_H-M   'P 1'
#
loop_
_entity.id
_entity.type
_entity.pdbx_description
1 polymer ?
#
loop_
_entity_poly.entity_id
_entity_poly.type
_entity_poly.pdbx_seq_one_letter_code
_entity_poly.pdbx_strand_id
1 'polypeptide(L)'
;MTRGNMIKQVSKNLLILFILLFGGGALIAQDSSTNVASTQADWVVFVEESPKECWAASQPIETVNTRDGRMVSVKRSDILLFVSYIPGSGIKGQISFTGGYPFDDGSNVDVNIDGTRYQMFTNGEWAWSPTDDVDKKMIQAMKRGAKAILTGRSSRGTKTEDTFSLKGFTASVEDASKRCK
;
A
#
# COMPACT_ATOMS: atom_id res chain seq x y z
N MET A 1 60.91 43.83 -46.05
CA MET A 1 60.89 42.86 -47.15
C MET A 1 59.69 41.96 -46.95
N THR A 2 58.73 42.28 -47.66
CA THR A 2 58.03 41.59 -48.74
C THR A 2 57.05 40.53 -48.23
N ARG A 3 55.80 40.90 -48.33
CA ARG A 3 54.76 40.45 -49.25
C ARG A 3 54.26 39.03 -48.87
N GLY A 4 53.05 38.74 -48.80
CA GLY A 4 51.85 39.29 -49.38
C GLY A 4 50.81 38.19 -49.56
N ASN A 5 49.59 38.64 -49.63
CA ASN A 5 48.46 38.05 -50.30
C ASN A 5 47.79 36.81 -49.61
N MET A 6 46.63 37.05 -49.02
CA MET A 6 45.29 37.24 -49.69
C MET A 6 44.90 36.03 -50.54
N ILE A 7 43.85 35.38 -50.15
CA ILE A 7 42.76 35.01 -51.04
C ILE A 7 41.68 34.18 -50.23
N LYS A 8 40.56 34.85 -50.07
CA LYS A 8 39.18 34.44 -50.39
C LYS A 8 38.64 33.15 -49.80
N GLN A 9 37.72 33.36 -48.87
CA GLN A 9 36.31 33.09 -49.08
C GLN A 9 35.94 31.72 -49.62
N VAL A 10 35.24 30.95 -48.82
CA VAL A 10 33.97 30.35 -49.19
C VAL A 10 33.21 30.00 -47.91
N SER A 11 32.09 30.66 -47.79
CA SER A 11 30.93 30.32 -46.96
C SER A 11 30.53 28.88 -47.19
N LYS A 12 30.30 28.14 -46.08
CA LYS A 12 29.23 27.15 -46.08
C LYS A 12 28.74 26.96 -44.65
N ASN A 13 27.57 27.45 -44.45
CA ASN A 13 26.70 27.20 -43.33
C ASN A 13 26.64 25.68 -43.05
N LEU A 14 27.19 25.25 -41.93
CA LEU A 14 26.84 23.96 -41.35
C LEU A 14 26.00 24.22 -40.13
N LEU A 15 24.70 24.23 -40.36
CA LEU A 15 23.65 24.25 -39.37
C LEU A 15 23.76 22.92 -38.62
N ILE A 16 24.44 22.92 -37.46
CA ILE A 16 24.42 21.77 -36.54
C ILE A 16 23.07 21.82 -35.82
N LEU A 17 22.17 21.03 -36.36
CA LEU A 17 20.88 20.72 -35.73
C LEU A 17 21.14 19.93 -34.46
N PHE A 18 21.11 20.60 -33.32
CA PHE A 18 21.16 19.98 -31.99
C PHE A 18 19.81 19.30 -31.78
N ILE A 19 19.72 18.02 -32.13
CA ILE A 19 18.57 17.18 -31.77
C ILE A 19 18.69 16.91 -30.28
N LEU A 20 17.95 17.68 -29.47
CA LEU A 20 17.64 17.38 -28.10
C LEU A 20 16.77 16.11 -28.07
N LEU A 21 17.41 14.97 -27.89
CA LEU A 21 16.74 13.74 -27.50
C LEU A 21 16.19 13.95 -26.08
N PHE A 22 14.98 14.46 -26.00
CA PHE A 22 14.17 14.32 -24.79
C PHE A 22 13.91 12.83 -24.61
N GLY A 23 14.77 12.19 -23.83
CA GLY A 23 14.48 10.88 -23.27
C GLY A 23 13.26 11.03 -22.39
N GLY A 24 12.08 10.75 -22.94
CA GLY A 24 10.86 10.61 -22.18
C GLY A 24 11.06 9.43 -21.22
N GLY A 25 11.40 9.71 -19.97
CA GLY A 25 11.28 8.74 -18.88
C GLY A 25 9.84 8.30 -18.85
N ALA A 26 9.57 7.04 -19.19
CA ALA A 26 8.28 6.44 -18.91
C ALA A 26 8.07 6.57 -17.40
N LEU A 27 7.16 7.46 -17.00
CA LEU A 27 6.57 7.40 -15.67
C LEU A 27 5.89 6.05 -15.60
N ILE A 28 6.49 5.12 -14.88
CA ILE A 28 5.81 3.90 -14.47
C ILE A 28 4.72 4.42 -13.53
N ALA A 29 3.50 4.60 -14.08
CA ALA A 29 2.32 4.76 -13.27
C ALA A 29 2.27 3.50 -12.40
N GLN A 30 2.32 3.67 -11.07
CA GLN A 30 1.93 2.58 -10.19
C GLN A 30 0.52 2.21 -10.58
N ASP A 31 0.34 1.00 -11.10
CA ASP A 31 -0.97 0.42 -11.35
C ASP A 31 -1.70 0.35 -9.99
N SER A 32 -2.46 1.40 -9.70
CA SER A 32 -3.53 1.27 -8.72
C SER A 32 -4.53 0.30 -9.34
N SER A 33 -4.80 -0.82 -8.68
CA SER A 33 -5.72 -1.83 -9.19
C SER A 33 -7.00 -1.17 -9.66
N THR A 34 -7.28 -1.23 -10.96
CA THR A 34 -8.49 -0.67 -11.59
C THR A 34 -9.69 -1.61 -11.41
N ASN A 35 -9.49 -2.79 -10.83
CA ASN A 35 -10.47 -3.88 -10.71
C ASN A 35 -11.37 -3.72 -9.49
N VAL A 36 -11.85 -2.49 -9.24
CA VAL A 36 -12.86 -2.21 -8.21
C VAL A 36 -14.17 -2.89 -8.58
N ALA A 37 -14.62 -3.82 -7.75
CA ALA A 37 -15.87 -4.54 -7.94
C ALA A 37 -17.05 -3.89 -7.20
N SER A 38 -16.81 -3.34 -6.01
CA SER A 38 -17.81 -2.60 -5.23
C SER A 38 -17.18 -1.73 -4.15
N THR A 39 -17.93 -0.75 -3.65
CA THR A 39 -17.56 0.08 -2.51
C THR A 39 -18.67 0.06 -1.47
N GLN A 40 -18.32 -0.20 -0.22
CA GLN A 40 -19.21 -0.30 0.92
C GLN A 40 -18.72 0.63 2.03
N ALA A 41 -19.23 1.86 2.04
CA ALA A 41 -18.78 2.92 2.94
C ALA A 41 -17.25 3.12 2.92
N ASP A 42 -16.51 2.72 3.98
CA ASP A 42 -15.07 2.95 4.12
C ASP A 42 -14.22 1.76 3.58
N TRP A 43 -14.86 0.79 2.92
CA TRP A 43 -14.23 -0.41 2.38
C TRP A 43 -14.49 -0.55 0.87
N VAL A 44 -13.46 -0.98 0.15
CA VAL A 44 -13.52 -1.23 -1.30
C VAL A 44 -13.21 -2.71 -1.57
N VAL A 45 -13.99 -3.33 -2.44
CA VAL A 45 -13.78 -4.71 -2.89
C VAL A 45 -13.15 -4.70 -4.26
N PHE A 46 -12.09 -5.48 -4.41
CA PHE A 46 -11.36 -5.68 -5.65
C PHE A 46 -11.45 -7.14 -6.08
N VAL A 47 -11.41 -7.38 -7.38
CA VAL A 47 -11.44 -8.71 -7.97
C VAL A 47 -10.46 -8.79 -9.13
N GLU A 48 -9.53 -9.75 -9.05
CA GLU A 48 -8.72 -10.21 -10.17
C GLU A 48 -9.30 -11.52 -10.71
N GLU A 49 -9.33 -11.67 -12.03
CA GLU A 49 -9.90 -12.85 -12.66
C GLU A 49 -8.85 -13.90 -13.04
N SER A 50 -7.60 -13.50 -13.19
CA SER A 50 -6.55 -14.42 -13.67
C SER A 50 -5.16 -14.05 -13.10
N PRO A 51 -4.72 -14.67 -11.99
CA PRO A 51 -5.43 -15.66 -11.18
C PRO A 51 -6.65 -15.07 -10.46
N LYS A 52 -7.60 -15.93 -10.06
CA LYS A 52 -8.78 -15.49 -9.32
C LYS A 52 -8.41 -15.11 -7.90
N GLU A 53 -8.54 -13.81 -7.60
CA GLU A 53 -8.26 -13.22 -6.29
C GLU A 53 -9.29 -12.15 -5.96
N CYS A 54 -9.78 -12.11 -4.73
CA CYS A 54 -10.70 -11.07 -4.27
C CYS A 54 -10.24 -10.56 -2.92
N TRP A 55 -10.30 -9.26 -2.71
CA TRP A 55 -9.99 -8.69 -1.41
C TRP A 55 -10.85 -7.48 -1.10
N ALA A 56 -11.13 -7.30 0.18
CA ALA A 56 -11.67 -6.07 0.72
C ALA A 56 -10.52 -5.28 1.32
N ALA A 57 -10.42 -3.99 1.02
CA ALA A 57 -9.37 -3.11 1.52
C ALA A 57 -9.95 -1.79 2.06
N SER A 58 -9.26 -1.21 3.05
CA SER A 58 -9.59 0.10 3.61
C SER A 58 -8.32 0.88 3.93
N GLN A 59 -8.43 2.21 3.90
CA GLN A 59 -7.42 3.14 4.41
C GLN A 59 -7.77 3.60 5.82
N PRO A 60 -6.78 4.01 6.64
CA PRO A 60 -7.08 4.53 7.97
C PRO A 60 -7.81 5.88 7.89
N ILE A 61 -8.72 6.10 8.83
CA ILE A 61 -9.41 7.38 9.02
C ILE A 61 -8.60 8.34 9.91
N GLU A 62 -7.61 7.83 10.64
CA GLU A 62 -6.71 8.59 11.49
C GLU A 62 -5.37 7.89 11.59
N THR A 63 -4.28 8.67 11.60
CA THR A 63 -2.92 8.18 11.79
C THR A 63 -2.17 9.02 12.80
N VAL A 64 -1.54 8.38 13.78
CA VAL A 64 -0.67 9.04 14.78
C VAL A 64 0.72 8.44 14.71
N ASN A 65 1.74 9.30 14.61
CA ASN A 65 3.14 8.86 14.57
C ASN A 65 3.89 9.49 15.73
N THR A 66 4.59 8.67 16.52
CA THR A 66 5.36 9.12 17.67
C THR A 66 6.77 8.55 17.67
N ARG A 67 7.72 9.33 18.17
CA ARG A 67 9.10 8.88 18.44
C ARG A 67 9.53 9.45 19.76
N ASP A 68 10.07 8.62 20.65
CA ASP A 68 10.48 9.00 22.01
C ASP A 68 9.39 9.77 22.76
N GLY A 69 8.13 9.32 22.60
CA GLY A 69 6.96 9.91 23.25
C GLY A 69 6.48 11.26 22.65
N ARG A 70 7.11 11.73 21.55
CA ARG A 70 6.72 12.98 20.89
C ARG A 70 6.08 12.71 19.54
N MET A 71 5.06 13.46 19.18
CA MET A 71 4.48 13.41 17.83
C MET A 71 5.50 13.85 16.79
N VAL A 72 5.57 13.11 15.68
CA VAL A 72 6.48 13.40 14.57
C VAL A 72 5.72 13.35 13.25
N SER A 73 6.12 14.23 12.32
CA SER A 73 5.67 14.14 10.93
C SER A 73 6.58 13.20 10.16
N VAL A 74 6.01 12.20 9.50
CA VAL A 74 6.75 11.22 8.69
C VAL A 74 6.05 11.03 7.34
N LYS A 75 6.82 10.77 6.29
CA LYS A 75 6.29 10.36 5.01
C LYS A 75 6.14 8.84 5.03
N ARG A 76 4.97 8.35 4.68
CA ARG A 76 4.63 6.93 4.54
C ARG A 76 4.11 6.67 3.12
N SER A 77 4.27 5.46 2.63
CA SER A 77 3.55 4.98 1.44
C SER A 77 2.09 4.67 1.83
N ASP A 78 1.36 3.94 0.98
CA ASP A 78 -0.03 3.57 1.25
C ASP A 78 -0.15 2.76 2.54
N ILE A 79 -1.15 3.11 3.34
CA ILE A 79 -1.49 2.45 4.60
C ILE A 79 -2.80 1.71 4.36
N LEU A 80 -2.77 0.39 4.35
CA LEU A 80 -3.89 -0.42 3.93
C LEU A 80 -4.10 -1.64 4.84
N LEU A 81 -5.35 -1.91 5.16
CA LEU A 81 -5.80 -3.12 5.84
C LEU A 81 -6.63 -3.94 4.86
N PHE A 82 -6.29 -5.24 4.72
CA PHE A 82 -6.90 -6.14 3.74
C PHE A 82 -7.52 -7.36 4.39
N VAL A 83 -8.53 -7.91 3.71
CA VAL A 83 -9.00 -9.29 3.89
C VAL A 83 -9.06 -9.96 2.54
N SER A 84 -8.22 -10.96 2.31
CA SER A 84 -8.00 -11.61 1.01
C SER A 84 -8.62 -12.99 0.92
N TYR A 85 -9.14 -13.31 -0.26
CA TYR A 85 -9.69 -14.61 -0.66
C TYR A 85 -9.02 -15.03 -1.96
N ILE A 86 -8.22 -16.12 -1.93
CA ILE A 86 -7.45 -16.61 -3.09
C ILE A 86 -7.71 -18.11 -3.23
N PRO A 87 -8.73 -18.52 -4.03
CA PRO A 87 -9.14 -19.92 -4.14
C PRO A 87 -8.00 -20.85 -4.56
N GLY A 88 -7.16 -20.42 -5.52
CA GLY A 88 -6.03 -21.19 -6.02
C GLY A 88 -4.97 -21.52 -4.96
N SER A 89 -4.88 -20.72 -3.90
CA SER A 89 -3.95 -20.89 -2.76
C SER A 89 -4.66 -21.39 -1.49
N GLY A 90 -5.97 -21.63 -1.55
CA GLY A 90 -6.76 -22.05 -0.40
C GLY A 90 -6.99 -20.97 0.66
N ILE A 91 -6.66 -19.71 0.37
CA ILE A 91 -6.82 -18.56 1.30
C ILE A 91 -8.31 -18.18 1.35
N LYS A 92 -8.87 -18.14 2.58
CA LYS A 92 -10.30 -17.92 2.83
C LYS A 92 -10.52 -16.86 3.90
N GLY A 93 -10.02 -15.64 3.66
CA GLY A 93 -10.14 -14.52 4.58
C GLY A 93 -8.87 -14.27 5.39
N GLN A 94 -7.72 -14.17 4.74
CA GLN A 94 -6.46 -13.79 5.37
C GLN A 94 -6.42 -12.28 5.60
N ILE A 95 -6.12 -11.88 6.84
CA ILE A 95 -5.93 -10.47 7.19
C ILE A 95 -4.47 -10.10 6.99
N SER A 96 -4.23 -9.01 6.25
CA SER A 96 -2.91 -8.41 6.08
C SER A 96 -2.97 -6.89 6.23
N PHE A 97 -1.84 -6.31 6.62
CA PHE A 97 -1.70 -4.88 6.86
C PHE A 97 -0.36 -4.39 6.33
N THR A 98 -0.35 -3.25 5.66
CA THR A 98 0.87 -2.49 5.40
C THR A 98 0.80 -1.14 6.07
N GLY A 99 1.86 -0.81 6.81
CA GLY A 99 2.00 0.48 7.46
C GLY A 99 2.60 1.57 6.56
N GLY A 100 2.96 1.23 5.31
CA GLY A 100 3.63 2.13 4.39
C GLY A 100 5.09 2.40 4.75
N TYR A 101 5.74 1.47 5.43
CA TYR A 101 7.15 1.51 5.84
C TYR A 101 7.63 0.11 6.23
N PRO A 102 8.95 -0.16 6.15
CA PRO A 102 9.53 -1.39 6.70
C PRO A 102 9.37 -1.43 8.24
N PHE A 103 8.76 -2.49 8.74
CA PHE A 103 8.63 -2.73 10.17
C PHE A 103 9.99 -3.02 10.82
N ASP A 104 10.09 -2.79 12.12
CA ASP A 104 11.24 -3.19 12.93
C ASP A 104 11.35 -4.71 12.97
N ASP A 105 12.53 -5.27 12.71
CA ASP A 105 12.74 -6.70 12.58
C ASP A 105 12.31 -7.46 13.84
N GLY A 106 11.50 -8.50 13.66
CA GLY A 106 10.97 -9.30 14.76
C GLY A 106 9.91 -8.60 15.62
N SER A 107 9.48 -7.39 15.21
CA SER A 107 8.34 -6.73 15.88
C SER A 107 7.01 -7.36 15.48
N ASN A 108 5.96 -7.04 16.23
CA ASN A 108 4.59 -7.36 15.89
C ASN A 108 3.79 -6.06 15.69
N VAL A 109 2.67 -6.17 14.97
CA VAL A 109 1.62 -5.15 14.98
C VAL A 109 0.55 -5.58 15.98
N ASP A 110 0.31 -4.73 16.99
CA ASP A 110 -0.79 -4.91 17.93
C ASP A 110 -2.08 -4.40 17.30
N VAL A 111 -3.14 -5.21 17.34
CA VAL A 111 -4.45 -4.88 16.81
C VAL A 111 -5.46 -4.81 17.96
N ASN A 112 -6.15 -3.70 18.08
CA ASN A 112 -7.23 -3.50 19.05
C ASN A 112 -8.55 -3.26 18.31
N ILE A 113 -9.48 -4.18 18.46
CA ILE A 113 -10.84 -4.08 17.88
C ILE A 113 -11.80 -3.88 19.04
N ASP A 114 -12.22 -2.63 19.28
CA ASP A 114 -13.12 -2.23 20.37
C ASP A 114 -12.78 -2.88 21.73
N GLY A 115 -11.49 -2.90 22.08
CA GLY A 115 -10.97 -3.47 23.35
C GLY A 115 -10.47 -4.91 23.26
N THR A 116 -10.82 -5.67 22.23
CA THR A 116 -10.28 -7.03 22.00
C THR A 116 -8.94 -6.94 21.30
N ARG A 117 -7.91 -7.60 21.84
CA ARG A 117 -6.52 -7.51 21.35
C ARG A 117 -6.11 -8.75 20.57
N TYR A 118 -5.37 -8.51 19.48
CA TYR A 118 -4.71 -9.51 18.64
C TYR A 118 -3.30 -9.03 18.29
N GLN A 119 -2.49 -9.93 17.74
CA GLN A 119 -1.18 -9.61 17.22
C GLN A 119 -1.01 -10.16 15.80
N MET A 120 -0.30 -9.40 14.98
CA MET A 120 0.13 -9.81 13.65
C MET A 120 1.66 -9.84 13.63
N PHE A 121 2.26 -10.87 13.04
CA PHE A 121 3.70 -10.90 12.80
C PHE A 121 4.08 -10.04 11.59
N THR A 122 5.29 -9.50 11.60
CA THR A 122 5.78 -8.63 10.53
C THR A 122 6.87 -9.31 9.70
N ASN A 123 6.90 -8.97 8.40
CA ASN A 123 8.00 -9.29 7.50
C ASN A 123 8.09 -8.18 6.44
N GLY A 124 9.21 -7.44 6.42
CA GLY A 124 9.40 -6.28 5.58
C GLY A 124 8.37 -5.18 5.86
N GLU A 125 7.56 -4.80 4.86
CA GLU A 125 6.53 -3.76 4.98
C GLU A 125 5.14 -4.31 5.30
N TRP A 126 5.02 -5.62 5.52
CA TRP A 126 3.76 -6.29 5.72
C TRP A 126 3.64 -6.93 7.09
N ALA A 127 2.39 -7.02 7.57
CA ALA A 127 2.01 -7.77 8.74
C ALA A 127 0.83 -8.71 8.40
N TRP A 128 0.83 -9.92 8.98
CA TRP A 128 -0.21 -10.93 8.80
C TRP A 128 -0.64 -11.51 10.14
N SER A 129 -1.87 -11.98 10.21
CA SER A 129 -2.28 -12.79 11.35
C SER A 129 -1.51 -14.13 11.35
N PRO A 130 -1.22 -14.70 12.53
CA PRO A 130 -0.35 -15.87 12.59
C PRO A 130 -0.99 -17.18 12.12
N THR A 131 -2.32 -17.27 12.08
CA THR A 131 -3.04 -18.48 11.68
C THR A 131 -4.44 -18.16 11.16
N ASP A 132 -5.01 -19.07 10.34
CA ASP A 132 -6.39 -18.98 9.86
C ASP A 132 -7.44 -18.86 10.99
N ASP A 133 -7.16 -19.44 12.17
CA ASP A 133 -8.08 -19.34 13.31
C ASP A 133 -8.04 -17.94 13.93
N VAL A 134 -6.89 -17.28 13.92
CA VAL A 134 -6.78 -15.87 14.34
C VAL A 134 -7.47 -14.98 13.32
N ASP A 135 -7.29 -15.22 12.00
CA ASP A 135 -8.01 -14.51 10.95
C ASP A 135 -9.52 -14.57 11.18
N LYS A 136 -10.07 -15.77 11.38
CA LYS A 136 -11.51 -15.97 11.62
C LYS A 136 -11.99 -15.19 12.85
N LYS A 137 -11.23 -15.23 13.96
CA LYS A 137 -11.57 -14.51 15.20
C LYS A 137 -11.53 -12.99 15.00
N MET A 138 -10.51 -12.49 14.32
CA MET A 138 -10.38 -11.06 13.99
C MET A 138 -11.52 -10.61 13.08
N ILE A 139 -11.82 -11.34 12.00
CA ILE A 139 -12.95 -11.03 11.09
C ILE A 139 -14.27 -10.99 11.87
N GLN A 140 -14.51 -11.94 12.76
CA GLN A 140 -15.72 -11.96 13.58
C GLN A 140 -15.78 -10.76 14.56
N ALA A 141 -14.65 -10.35 15.14
CA ALA A 141 -14.58 -9.16 15.96
C ALA A 141 -14.82 -7.89 15.14
N MET A 142 -14.18 -7.77 13.96
CA MET A 142 -14.37 -6.64 13.04
C MET A 142 -15.80 -6.52 12.53
N LYS A 143 -16.49 -7.63 12.26
CA LYS A 143 -17.91 -7.63 11.86
C LYS A 143 -18.85 -7.03 12.90
N ARG A 144 -18.47 -7.08 14.17
CA ARG A 144 -19.27 -6.55 15.29
C ARG A 144 -18.74 -5.23 15.83
N GLY A 145 -17.53 -4.86 15.43
CA GLY A 145 -16.84 -3.68 15.92
C GLY A 145 -17.16 -2.43 15.13
N ALA A 146 -16.82 -1.29 15.72
CA ALA A 146 -16.92 0.03 15.09
C ALA A 146 -15.58 0.48 14.50
N LYS A 147 -14.45 0.11 15.13
CA LYS A 147 -13.11 0.49 14.68
C LYS A 147 -12.06 -0.57 15.04
N ALA A 148 -11.00 -0.60 14.25
CA ALA A 148 -9.78 -1.34 14.52
C ALA A 148 -8.61 -0.36 14.59
N ILE A 149 -7.78 -0.46 15.64
CA ILE A 149 -6.57 0.34 15.84
C ILE A 149 -5.38 -0.59 15.71
N LEU A 150 -4.50 -0.29 14.75
CA LEU A 150 -3.30 -1.06 14.48
C LEU A 150 -2.07 -0.25 14.92
N THR A 151 -1.30 -0.81 15.86
CA THR A 151 -0.10 -0.18 16.39
C THR A 151 1.14 -0.94 15.94
N GLY A 152 2.00 -0.29 15.17
CA GLY A 152 3.24 -0.84 14.66
C GLY A 152 4.46 -0.02 15.05
N ARG A 153 5.65 -0.57 14.74
CA ARG A 153 6.95 0.11 14.91
C ARG A 153 7.75 0.01 13.61
N SER A 154 8.21 1.14 13.10
CA SER A 154 9.08 1.16 11.94
C SER A 154 10.52 0.83 12.30
N SER A 155 11.29 0.31 11.34
CA SER A 155 12.74 0.08 11.45
C SER A 155 13.54 1.34 11.87
N ARG A 156 12.95 2.53 11.74
CA ARG A 156 13.51 3.81 12.18
C ARG A 156 13.07 4.21 13.59
N GLY A 157 12.40 3.32 14.32
CA GLY A 157 11.97 3.53 15.70
C GLY A 157 10.71 4.40 15.88
N THR A 158 10.00 4.74 14.80
CA THR A 158 8.72 5.45 14.91
C THR A 158 7.62 4.46 15.28
N LYS A 159 6.89 4.74 16.37
CA LYS A 159 5.63 4.07 16.69
C LYS A 159 4.52 4.72 15.88
N THR A 160 3.73 3.90 15.19
CA THR A 160 2.56 4.34 14.44
C THR A 160 1.30 3.75 15.05
N GLU A 161 0.21 4.49 14.97
CA GLU A 161 -1.11 4.06 15.38
C GLU A 161 -2.09 4.48 14.31
N ASP A 162 -2.69 3.50 13.63
CA ASP A 162 -3.55 3.69 12.48
C ASP A 162 -4.95 3.18 12.82
N THR A 163 -5.95 4.07 12.79
CA THR A 163 -7.34 3.77 13.10
C THR A 163 -8.12 3.55 11.83
N PHE A 164 -8.72 2.37 11.69
CA PHE A 164 -9.60 1.98 10.59
C PHE A 164 -11.05 1.99 11.04
N SER A 165 -11.92 2.57 10.24
CA SER A 165 -13.38 2.43 10.40
C SER A 165 -13.82 1.03 9.96
N LEU A 166 -14.72 0.42 10.70
CA LEU A 166 -15.32 -0.87 10.34
C LEU A 166 -16.70 -0.71 9.68
N LYS A 167 -17.08 0.53 9.35
CA LYS A 167 -18.32 0.82 8.61
C LYS A 167 -18.21 0.27 7.18
N GLY A 168 -19.08 -0.67 6.83
CA GLY A 168 -19.06 -1.36 5.54
C GLY A 168 -18.24 -2.65 5.52
N PHE A 169 -17.44 -2.93 6.54
CA PHE A 169 -16.58 -4.12 6.62
C PHE A 169 -17.32 -5.43 6.35
N THR A 170 -18.43 -5.67 7.08
CA THR A 170 -19.20 -6.92 6.94
C THR A 170 -19.64 -7.15 5.50
N ALA A 171 -20.26 -6.13 4.87
CA ALA A 171 -20.73 -6.24 3.50
C ALA A 171 -19.59 -6.48 2.51
N SER A 172 -18.43 -5.82 2.71
CA SER A 172 -17.27 -5.95 1.83
C SER A 172 -16.62 -7.33 1.91
N VAL A 173 -16.41 -7.88 3.12
CA VAL A 173 -15.80 -9.21 3.23
C VAL A 173 -16.74 -10.33 2.76
N GLU A 174 -18.04 -10.16 2.90
CA GLU A 174 -19.04 -11.10 2.37
C GLU A 174 -19.11 -11.04 0.85
N ASP A 175 -19.05 -9.85 0.25
CA ASP A 175 -18.99 -9.67 -1.19
C ASP A 175 -17.70 -10.26 -1.78
N ALA A 176 -16.53 -9.93 -1.23
CA ALA A 176 -15.24 -10.50 -1.65
C ALA A 176 -15.25 -12.04 -1.56
N SER A 177 -15.69 -12.58 -0.41
CA SER A 177 -15.82 -14.04 -0.22
C SER A 177 -16.76 -14.70 -1.22
N LYS A 178 -17.87 -14.06 -1.57
CA LYS A 178 -18.85 -14.57 -2.53
C LYS A 178 -18.30 -14.60 -3.95
N ARG A 179 -17.53 -13.58 -4.34
CA ARG A 179 -16.94 -13.47 -5.68
C ARG A 179 -15.79 -14.45 -5.91
N CYS A 180 -15.12 -14.87 -4.85
CA CYS A 180 -14.02 -15.84 -4.88
C CYS A 180 -14.39 -17.23 -4.32
N LYS A 181 -15.63 -17.64 -4.57
CA LYS A 181 -16.09 -19.02 -4.31
C LYS A 181 -15.84 -19.92 -5.52
#